data_4698ae27d03bdfdc3ce59832be8313ba
#
_entry.id   4698ae27d03bdfdc3ce59832be8313ba
#
_cell.length_a   1.000
_cell.length_b   1.000
_cell.length_c   1.000
_cell.angle_alpha   90.00
_cell.angle_beta   90.00
_cell.angle_gamma   90.00
#
_symmetry.space_group_name_H-M   'P 1'
#
loop_
_entity.id
_entity.type
_entity.pdbx_description
1 polymer ?
#
loop_
_entity_poly.entity_id
_entity_poly.type
_entity_poly.pdbx_seq_one_letter_code
_entity_poly.pdbx_strand_id
1 'polypeptide(L)'
;MDTILSLVVLILSIIAHEVAHGYAANSLGDPTARLAGRLTLNPLPHIDLMGSIVLPALLIFTHSPILFGWAKPVPYNPYNLTNQRWGEAFVAIAGSATNIFLAIIFGLIVRFGSAAGFDATALSLAATIAFINLFLGFFNLIPFPPLDGFTALRSTLPWNLSSGLTRL
;
A
#
# COMPACT_ATOMS: atom_id res chain seq x y z
N MET A 1 7.30 -11.67 -18.85
CA MET A 1 6.64 -10.36 -18.72
C MET A 1 7.71 -9.29 -18.53
N ASP A 2 7.54 -8.12 -19.11
CA ASP A 2 8.59 -7.10 -19.07
C ASP A 2 8.76 -6.55 -17.65
N THR A 3 9.98 -6.47 -17.18
CA THR A 3 10.34 -5.93 -15.86
C THR A 3 9.76 -4.54 -15.64
N ILE A 4 9.70 -3.72 -16.69
CA ILE A 4 9.13 -2.37 -16.68
C ILE A 4 7.63 -2.42 -16.33
N LEU A 5 6.88 -3.33 -16.95
CA LEU A 5 5.44 -3.45 -16.70
C LEU A 5 5.15 -3.87 -15.25
N SER A 6 5.92 -4.83 -14.72
CA SER A 6 5.82 -5.25 -13.32
C SER A 6 6.12 -4.10 -12.36
N LEU A 7 7.11 -3.26 -12.69
CA LEU A 7 7.45 -2.08 -11.88
C LEU A 7 6.32 -1.04 -11.91
N VAL A 8 5.72 -0.78 -13.07
CA VAL A 8 4.57 0.12 -13.19
C VAL A 8 3.39 -0.39 -12.35
N VAL A 9 3.08 -1.68 -12.44
CA VAL A 9 2.02 -2.30 -11.63
C VAL A 9 2.33 -2.15 -10.14
N LEU A 10 3.56 -2.41 -9.72
CA LEU A 10 3.98 -2.26 -8.31
C LEU A 10 3.78 -0.83 -7.83
N ILE A 11 4.23 0.16 -8.58
CA ILE A 11 4.10 1.59 -8.22
C ILE A 11 2.62 1.96 -8.08
N LEU A 12 1.78 1.60 -9.05
CA LEU A 12 0.34 1.91 -9.00
C LEU A 12 -0.36 1.20 -7.84
N SER A 13 0.05 -0.03 -7.52
CA SER A 13 -0.49 -0.79 -6.37
C SER A 13 -0.11 -0.16 -5.03
N ILE A 14 1.12 0.34 -4.89
CA ILE A 14 1.56 1.08 -3.70
C ILE A 14 0.79 2.42 -3.59
N ILE A 15 0.59 3.14 -4.70
CA ILE A 15 -0.18 4.39 -4.67
C ILE A 15 -1.63 4.13 -4.27
N ALA A 16 -2.27 3.10 -4.80
CA ALA A 16 -3.63 2.72 -4.43
C ALA A 16 -3.74 2.39 -2.93
N HIS A 17 -2.76 1.68 -2.39
CA HIS A 17 -2.61 1.37 -0.97
C HIS A 17 -2.51 2.64 -0.12
N GLU A 18 -1.60 3.54 -0.44
CA GLU A 18 -1.38 4.80 0.27
C GLU A 18 -2.63 5.71 0.23
N VAL A 19 -3.24 5.81 -0.93
CA VAL A 19 -4.46 6.60 -1.12
C VAL A 19 -5.62 6.04 -0.31
N ALA A 20 -5.69 4.72 -0.16
CA ALA A 20 -6.71 4.07 0.67
C ALA A 20 -6.58 4.45 2.16
N HIS A 21 -5.35 4.52 2.71
CA HIS A 21 -5.12 5.06 4.06
C HIS A 21 -5.65 6.49 4.18
N GLY A 22 -5.34 7.35 3.23
CA GLY A 22 -5.80 8.74 3.22
C GLY A 22 -7.31 8.88 3.13
N TYR A 23 -7.99 8.08 2.30
CA TYR A 23 -9.46 8.06 2.24
C TYR A 23 -10.07 7.54 3.53
N ALA A 24 -9.53 6.49 4.12
CA ALA A 24 -9.98 5.96 5.40
C ALA A 24 -9.85 7.02 6.50
N ALA A 25 -8.70 7.69 6.62
CA ALA A 25 -8.49 8.76 7.57
C ALA A 25 -9.48 9.92 7.35
N ASN A 26 -9.66 10.36 6.10
CA ASN A 26 -10.61 11.44 5.77
C ASN A 26 -12.05 11.06 6.11
N SER A 27 -12.46 9.82 5.89
CA SER A 27 -13.82 9.33 6.24
C SER A 27 -14.05 9.25 7.75
N LEU A 28 -12.97 9.10 8.52
CA LEU A 28 -12.98 9.03 9.98
C LEU A 28 -12.73 10.39 10.66
N GLY A 29 -12.73 11.49 9.89
CA GLY A 29 -12.68 12.85 10.41
C GLY A 29 -11.34 13.57 10.25
N ASP A 30 -10.30 12.93 9.72
CA ASP A 30 -9.01 13.58 9.49
C ASP A 30 -8.88 14.11 8.05
N PRO A 31 -8.96 15.43 7.80
CA PRO A 31 -8.84 16.01 6.47
C PRO A 31 -7.40 16.17 5.98
N THR A 32 -6.38 15.76 6.75
CA THR A 32 -4.96 16.05 6.50
C THR A 32 -4.53 15.64 5.09
N ALA A 33 -4.80 14.39 4.69
CA ALA A 33 -4.47 13.88 3.36
C ALA A 33 -5.16 14.66 2.23
N ARG A 34 -6.43 15.02 2.44
CA ARG A 34 -7.22 15.80 1.48
C ARG A 34 -6.65 17.21 1.30
N LEU A 35 -6.37 17.89 2.42
CA LEU A 35 -5.81 19.25 2.39
C LEU A 35 -4.39 19.28 1.81
N ALA A 36 -3.63 18.19 1.97
CA ALA A 36 -2.32 18.02 1.35
C ALA A 36 -2.37 17.63 -0.14
N GLY A 37 -3.57 17.49 -0.75
CA GLY A 37 -3.73 17.10 -2.15
C GLY A 37 -3.25 15.67 -2.46
N ARG A 38 -3.24 14.78 -1.44
CA ARG A 38 -2.66 13.44 -1.55
C ARG A 38 -3.70 12.35 -1.88
N LEU A 39 -4.99 12.68 -1.93
CA LEU A 39 -6.07 11.75 -2.30
C LEU A 39 -6.22 11.66 -3.83
N THR A 40 -5.17 11.22 -4.51
CA THR A 40 -5.12 11.09 -5.97
C THR A 40 -4.30 9.87 -6.38
N LEU A 41 -4.67 9.22 -7.48
CA LEU A 41 -3.89 8.15 -8.09
C LEU A 41 -2.76 8.68 -9.01
N ASN A 42 -2.63 10.00 -9.18
CA ASN A 42 -1.49 10.58 -9.85
C ASN A 42 -0.20 10.23 -9.08
N PRO A 43 0.82 9.61 -9.71
CA PRO A 43 2.03 9.22 -9.02
C PRO A 43 2.88 10.41 -8.54
N LEU A 44 2.81 11.56 -9.18
CA LEU A 44 3.70 12.69 -8.90
C LEU A 44 3.68 13.15 -7.42
N PRO A 45 2.53 13.32 -6.74
CA PRO A 45 2.52 13.67 -5.33
C PRO A 45 3.10 12.59 -4.40
N HIS A 46 3.19 11.34 -4.86
CA HIS A 46 3.66 10.20 -4.08
C HIS A 46 5.14 9.88 -4.29
N ILE A 47 5.84 10.63 -5.15
CA ILE A 47 7.28 10.49 -5.34
C ILE A 47 8.00 10.99 -4.09
N ASP A 48 8.84 10.13 -3.52
CA ASP A 48 9.85 10.46 -2.52
C ASP A 48 11.21 10.60 -3.19
N LEU A 49 11.89 11.72 -2.98
CA LEU A 49 13.17 11.96 -3.64
C LEU A 49 14.20 10.89 -3.30
N MET A 50 14.26 10.49 -2.02
CA MET A 50 15.23 9.49 -1.57
C MET A 50 14.79 8.07 -1.92
N GLY A 51 13.56 7.68 -1.60
CA GLY A 51 13.05 6.32 -1.76
C GLY A 51 12.67 5.96 -3.19
N SER A 52 12.16 6.94 -3.98
CA SER A 52 11.68 6.66 -5.33
C SER A 52 12.70 6.96 -6.43
N ILE A 53 13.72 7.80 -6.14
CA ILE A 53 14.69 8.25 -7.15
C ILE A 53 16.13 7.88 -6.73
N VAL A 54 16.63 8.46 -5.61
CA VAL A 54 18.05 8.36 -5.26
C VAL A 54 18.45 6.92 -4.94
N LEU A 55 17.71 6.23 -4.11
CA LEU A 55 18.03 4.86 -3.72
C LEU A 55 17.95 3.87 -4.89
N PRO A 56 16.88 3.83 -5.71
CA PRO A 56 16.85 2.99 -6.90
C PRO A 56 17.98 3.30 -7.88
N ALA A 57 18.29 4.58 -8.12
CA ALA A 57 19.39 4.98 -8.99
C ALA A 57 20.75 4.48 -8.44
N LEU A 58 20.99 4.60 -7.13
CA LEU A 58 22.20 4.09 -6.48
C LEU A 58 22.31 2.57 -6.60
N LEU A 59 21.21 1.83 -6.37
CA LEU A 59 21.19 0.38 -6.49
C LEU A 59 21.46 -0.09 -7.93
N ILE A 60 20.91 0.61 -8.93
CA ILE A 60 21.21 0.36 -10.34
C ILE A 60 22.71 0.65 -10.63
N PHE A 61 23.23 1.79 -10.18
CA PHE A 61 24.60 2.18 -10.39
C PHE A 61 25.61 1.20 -9.77
N THR A 62 25.28 0.66 -8.59
CA THR A 62 26.11 -0.35 -7.90
C THR A 62 25.89 -1.78 -8.40
N HIS A 63 25.07 -1.98 -9.47
CA HIS A 63 24.71 -3.30 -10.01
C HIS A 63 24.15 -4.25 -8.93
N SER A 64 23.41 -3.70 -7.97
CA SER A 64 22.76 -4.49 -6.92
C SER A 64 21.78 -5.50 -7.54
N PRO A 65 21.78 -6.77 -7.09
CA PRO A 65 20.81 -7.76 -7.53
C PRO A 65 19.40 -7.49 -6.98
N ILE A 66 19.28 -6.60 -6.01
CA ILE A 66 18.02 -6.23 -5.37
C ILE A 66 17.72 -4.77 -5.72
N LEU A 67 16.54 -4.52 -6.30
CA LEU A 67 15.99 -3.18 -6.47
C LEU A 67 14.99 -2.92 -5.35
N PHE A 68 15.21 -1.87 -4.58
CA PHE A 68 14.37 -1.47 -3.47
C PHE A 68 14.07 0.04 -3.55
N GLY A 69 12.89 0.43 -3.06
CA GLY A 69 12.47 1.82 -2.98
C GLY A 69 11.15 1.95 -2.22
N TRP A 70 10.77 3.17 -1.89
CA TRP A 70 9.49 3.46 -1.26
C TRP A 70 8.85 4.71 -1.84
N ALA A 71 7.53 4.79 -1.74
CA ALA A 71 6.77 5.99 -2.05
C ALA A 71 6.67 6.89 -0.81
N LYS A 72 6.44 8.17 -1.03
CA LYS A 72 6.14 9.11 0.05
C LYS A 72 4.79 8.76 0.67
N PRO A 73 4.72 8.41 1.97
CA PRO A 73 3.48 7.99 2.61
C PRO A 73 2.43 9.11 2.62
N VAL A 74 1.16 8.75 2.58
CA VAL A 74 0.06 9.71 2.71
C VAL A 74 -0.05 10.15 4.16
N PRO A 75 0.02 11.48 4.45
CA PRO A 75 -0.01 11.97 5.82
C PRO A 75 -1.42 11.83 6.42
N TYR A 76 -1.51 11.42 7.67
CA TYR A 76 -2.71 11.50 8.48
C TYR A 76 -2.36 11.88 9.92
N ASN A 77 -3.34 12.46 10.64
CA ASN A 77 -3.18 12.82 12.05
C ASN A 77 -4.12 11.97 12.91
N PRO A 78 -3.60 11.02 13.71
CA PRO A 78 -4.42 10.16 14.56
C PRO A 78 -5.32 10.92 15.54
N TYR A 79 -4.90 12.12 15.97
CA TYR A 79 -5.68 12.94 16.92
C TYR A 79 -6.95 13.55 16.30
N ASN A 80 -7.04 13.63 14.98
CA ASN A 80 -8.23 14.11 14.28
C ASN A 80 -9.28 13.02 14.06
N LEU A 81 -8.92 11.74 14.28
CA LEU A 81 -9.83 10.62 14.08
C LEU A 81 -10.94 10.61 15.14
N THR A 82 -12.18 10.40 14.73
CA THR A 82 -13.37 10.34 15.60
C THR A 82 -13.21 9.33 16.74
N ASN A 83 -12.54 8.22 16.48
CA ASN A 83 -12.12 7.24 17.49
C ASN A 83 -10.65 6.94 17.26
N GLN A 84 -9.78 7.47 18.11
CA GLN A 84 -8.33 7.37 17.91
C GLN A 84 -7.83 5.91 17.86
N ARG A 85 -8.33 5.06 18.75
CA ARG A 85 -7.90 3.66 18.86
C ARG A 85 -8.33 2.83 17.67
N TRP A 86 -9.63 2.74 17.44
CA TRP A 86 -10.18 1.93 16.34
C TRP A 86 -10.00 2.60 15.00
N GLY A 87 -10.04 3.95 14.96
CA GLY A 87 -9.81 4.71 13.74
C GLY A 87 -8.40 4.49 13.19
N GLU A 88 -7.37 4.51 14.05
CA GLU A 88 -5.99 4.22 13.64
C GLU A 88 -5.87 2.78 13.09
N ALA A 89 -6.52 1.79 13.73
CA ALA A 89 -6.54 0.42 13.22
C ALA A 89 -7.23 0.31 11.85
N PHE A 90 -8.37 0.99 11.68
CA PHE A 90 -9.07 1.01 10.38
C PHE A 90 -8.24 1.69 9.30
N VAL A 91 -7.61 2.81 9.59
CA VAL A 91 -6.69 3.47 8.66
C VAL A 91 -5.57 2.52 8.27
N ALA A 92 -4.90 1.90 9.24
CA ALA A 92 -3.79 0.98 8.99
C ALA A 92 -4.18 -0.23 8.13
N ILE A 93 -5.39 -0.78 8.30
CA ILE A 93 -5.85 -1.94 7.51
C ILE A 93 -6.30 -1.53 6.10
N ALA A 94 -6.72 -0.27 5.87
CA ALA A 94 -7.35 0.16 4.64
C ALA A 94 -6.49 -0.06 3.39
N GLY A 95 -5.17 0.20 3.47
CA GLY A 95 -4.22 -0.04 2.38
C GLY A 95 -4.16 -1.52 2.00
N SER A 96 -3.91 -2.38 3.00
CA SER A 96 -3.85 -3.82 2.81
C SER A 96 -5.17 -4.41 2.31
N ALA A 97 -6.31 -3.94 2.83
CA ALA A 97 -7.63 -4.36 2.37
C ALA A 97 -7.87 -3.98 0.89
N THR A 98 -7.43 -2.80 0.47
CA THR A 98 -7.51 -2.36 -0.93
C THR A 98 -6.67 -3.25 -1.84
N ASN A 99 -5.44 -3.57 -1.44
CA ASN A 99 -4.60 -4.48 -2.22
C ASN A 99 -5.22 -5.89 -2.31
N ILE A 100 -5.73 -6.45 -1.22
CA ILE A 100 -6.42 -7.75 -1.24
C ILE A 100 -7.66 -7.69 -2.15
N PHE A 101 -8.43 -6.62 -2.09
CA PHE A 101 -9.60 -6.41 -2.97
C PHE A 101 -9.21 -6.39 -4.45
N LEU A 102 -8.15 -5.65 -4.81
CA LEU A 102 -7.60 -5.65 -6.18
C LEU A 102 -7.11 -7.04 -6.59
N ALA A 103 -6.41 -7.74 -5.69
CA ALA A 103 -5.96 -9.11 -5.95
C ALA A 103 -7.12 -10.07 -6.24
N ILE A 104 -8.24 -9.94 -5.53
CA ILE A 104 -9.45 -10.73 -5.77
C ILE A 104 -10.04 -10.40 -7.14
N ILE A 105 -10.23 -9.13 -7.49
CA ILE A 105 -10.78 -8.72 -8.79
C ILE A 105 -9.94 -9.28 -9.93
N PHE A 106 -8.64 -9.03 -9.92
CA PHE A 106 -7.76 -9.49 -10.99
C PHE A 106 -7.56 -11.01 -10.98
N GLY A 107 -7.62 -11.65 -9.81
CA GLY A 107 -7.65 -13.11 -9.70
C GLY A 107 -8.91 -13.74 -10.32
N LEU A 108 -10.07 -13.10 -10.19
CA LEU A 108 -11.30 -13.52 -10.87
C LEU A 108 -11.20 -13.34 -12.39
N ILE A 109 -10.54 -12.24 -12.86
CA ILE A 109 -10.25 -12.07 -14.29
C ILE A 109 -9.36 -13.20 -14.79
N VAL A 110 -8.31 -13.58 -14.07
CA VAL A 110 -7.46 -14.73 -14.44
C VAL A 110 -8.27 -16.03 -14.51
N ARG A 111 -9.16 -16.24 -13.53
CA ARG A 111 -9.95 -17.48 -13.41
C ARG A 111 -10.99 -17.64 -14.51
N PHE A 112 -11.65 -16.57 -14.90
CA PHE A 112 -12.80 -16.60 -15.81
C PHE A 112 -12.56 -15.91 -17.14
N GLY A 113 -11.45 -15.18 -17.29
CA GLY A 113 -11.20 -14.32 -18.44
C GLY A 113 -11.03 -15.07 -19.77
N SER A 114 -10.48 -16.30 -19.76
CA SER A 114 -10.40 -17.10 -20.99
C SER A 114 -11.78 -17.43 -21.55
N ALA A 115 -12.74 -17.74 -20.67
CA ALA A 115 -14.13 -17.96 -21.06
C ALA A 115 -14.83 -16.67 -21.53
N ALA A 116 -14.36 -15.51 -21.06
CA ALA A 116 -14.84 -14.20 -21.47
C ALA A 116 -14.13 -13.63 -22.73
N GLY A 117 -13.19 -14.39 -23.32
CA GLY A 117 -12.50 -14.00 -24.58
C GLY A 117 -11.25 -13.15 -24.37
N PHE A 118 -10.72 -13.03 -23.15
CA PHE A 118 -9.43 -12.36 -22.93
C PHE A 118 -8.27 -13.18 -23.49
N ASP A 119 -7.34 -12.50 -24.15
CA ASP A 119 -6.13 -13.14 -24.67
C ASP A 119 -5.11 -13.48 -23.57
N ALA A 120 -4.09 -14.26 -23.94
CA ALA A 120 -3.05 -14.69 -22.99
C ALA A 120 -2.26 -13.53 -22.40
N THR A 121 -2.09 -12.42 -23.13
CA THR A 121 -1.36 -11.24 -22.69
C THR A 121 -2.14 -10.52 -21.60
N ALA A 122 -3.44 -10.30 -21.82
CA ALA A 122 -4.34 -9.70 -20.84
C ALA A 122 -4.42 -10.54 -19.56
N LEU A 123 -4.51 -11.87 -19.67
CA LEU A 123 -4.53 -12.78 -18.53
C LEU A 123 -3.20 -12.76 -17.77
N SER A 124 -2.07 -12.71 -18.47
CA SER A 124 -0.74 -12.59 -17.85
C SER A 124 -0.58 -11.28 -17.08
N LEU A 125 -1.07 -10.16 -17.65
CA LEU A 125 -1.08 -8.87 -16.95
C LEU A 125 -1.97 -8.93 -15.70
N ALA A 126 -3.19 -9.46 -15.83
CA ALA A 126 -4.10 -9.63 -14.71
C ALA A 126 -3.49 -10.50 -13.60
N ALA A 127 -2.81 -11.58 -13.94
CA ALA A 127 -2.12 -12.44 -12.98
C ALA A 127 -1.03 -11.69 -12.21
N THR A 128 -0.28 -10.83 -12.90
CA THR A 128 0.75 -10.01 -12.24
C THR A 128 0.15 -8.99 -11.29
N ILE A 129 -0.92 -8.30 -11.72
CA ILE A 129 -1.61 -7.35 -10.85
C ILE A 129 -2.15 -8.08 -9.61
N ALA A 130 -2.78 -9.24 -9.81
CA ALA A 130 -3.29 -10.06 -8.72
C ALA A 130 -2.18 -10.47 -7.75
N PHE A 131 -1.06 -10.99 -8.26
CA PHE A 131 0.06 -11.46 -7.45
C PHE A 131 0.72 -10.33 -6.65
N ILE A 132 1.04 -9.20 -7.30
CA ILE A 132 1.67 -8.05 -6.65
C ILE A 132 0.78 -7.50 -5.54
N ASN A 133 -0.52 -7.34 -5.80
CA ASN A 133 -1.46 -6.83 -4.82
C ASN A 133 -1.68 -7.83 -3.66
N LEU A 134 -1.74 -9.12 -3.94
CA LEU A 134 -1.83 -10.15 -2.92
C LEU A 134 -0.60 -10.10 -1.99
N PHE A 135 0.59 -10.04 -2.58
CA PHE A 135 1.85 -9.94 -1.84
C PHE A 135 1.88 -8.68 -0.96
N LEU A 136 1.59 -7.50 -1.54
CA LEU A 136 1.57 -6.24 -0.79
C LEU A 136 0.55 -6.26 0.35
N GLY A 137 -0.66 -6.77 0.09
CA GLY A 137 -1.72 -6.84 1.10
C GLY A 137 -1.33 -7.72 2.30
N PHE A 138 -0.83 -8.92 2.06
CA PHE A 138 -0.41 -9.80 3.15
C PHE A 138 0.87 -9.35 3.82
N PHE A 139 1.84 -8.85 3.06
CA PHE A 139 3.10 -8.37 3.61
C PHE A 139 2.87 -7.22 4.61
N ASN A 140 2.04 -6.24 4.25
CA ASN A 140 1.74 -5.13 5.13
C ASN A 140 0.88 -5.49 6.35
N LEU A 141 0.18 -6.64 6.34
CA LEU A 141 -0.55 -7.15 7.51
C LEU A 141 0.35 -7.84 8.55
N ILE A 142 1.63 -8.08 8.25
CA ILE A 142 2.56 -8.67 9.22
C ILE A 142 2.70 -7.69 10.41
N PRO A 143 2.53 -8.15 11.67
CA PRO A 143 2.61 -7.31 12.85
C PRO A 143 4.05 -7.00 13.27
N PHE A 144 4.81 -6.41 12.36
CA PHE A 144 6.21 -6.03 12.54
C PHE A 144 6.46 -4.59 12.06
N PRO A 145 7.14 -3.72 12.84
CA PRO A 145 7.47 -2.35 12.40
C PRO A 145 8.33 -2.37 11.13
N PRO A 146 8.14 -1.45 10.20
CA PRO A 146 7.19 -0.34 10.16
C PRO A 146 5.88 -0.63 9.42
N LEU A 147 5.45 -1.89 9.32
CA LEU A 147 4.29 -2.33 8.53
C LEU A 147 2.95 -1.94 9.18
N ASP A 148 1.90 -1.86 8.37
CA ASP A 148 0.54 -1.48 8.79
C ASP A 148 -0.05 -2.43 9.83
N GLY A 149 0.22 -3.74 9.70
CA GLY A 149 -0.21 -4.74 10.64
C GLY A 149 0.29 -4.48 12.06
N PHE A 150 1.49 -3.91 12.21
CA PHE A 150 2.00 -3.49 13.50
C PHE A 150 1.21 -2.29 14.06
N THR A 151 0.92 -1.29 13.23
CA THR A 151 0.11 -0.13 13.62
C THR A 151 -1.30 -0.55 14.01
N ALA A 152 -1.93 -1.43 13.23
CA ALA A 152 -3.24 -1.98 13.53
C ALA A 152 -3.26 -2.77 14.85
N LEU A 153 -2.26 -3.62 15.08
CA LEU A 153 -2.12 -4.37 16.33
C LEU A 153 -1.91 -3.43 17.52
N ARG A 154 -0.93 -2.53 17.41
CA ARG A 154 -0.58 -1.58 18.48
C ARG A 154 -1.77 -0.73 18.90
N SER A 155 -2.55 -0.20 17.97
CA SER A 155 -3.69 0.67 18.26
C SER A 155 -4.86 -0.07 18.92
N THR A 156 -5.00 -1.38 18.69
CA THR A 156 -6.06 -2.20 19.32
C THR A 156 -5.70 -2.72 20.71
N LEU A 157 -4.42 -2.75 21.07
CA LEU A 157 -3.96 -3.23 22.37
C LEU A 157 -4.28 -2.26 23.50
N PRO A 158 -4.50 -2.76 24.75
CA PRO A 158 -4.56 -1.93 25.94
C PRO A 158 -3.29 -1.09 26.11
N TRP A 159 -3.44 0.12 26.66
CA TRP A 159 -2.35 1.09 26.83
C TRP A 159 -1.07 0.50 27.46
N ASN A 160 -1.23 -0.37 28.45
CA ASN A 160 -0.10 -0.99 29.17
C ASN A 160 0.79 -1.85 28.24
N LEU A 161 0.19 -2.51 27.24
CA LEU A 161 0.91 -3.33 26.25
C LEU A 161 1.40 -2.49 25.07
N SER A 162 0.58 -1.57 24.61
CA SER A 162 0.88 -0.66 23.49
C SER A 162 2.10 0.23 23.78
N SER A 163 2.20 0.78 25.00
CA SER A 163 3.35 1.61 25.43
C SER A 163 4.69 0.85 25.50
N GLY A 164 4.64 -0.47 25.72
CA GLY A 164 5.83 -1.34 25.64
C GLY A 164 6.32 -1.53 24.23
N LEU A 165 5.40 -1.63 23.25
CA LEU A 165 5.73 -1.82 21.83
C LEU A 165 6.25 -0.54 21.15
N THR A 166 5.96 0.65 21.68
CA THR A 166 6.48 1.93 21.15
C THR A 166 7.93 2.20 21.52
N ARG A 167 8.55 1.37 22.35
CA ARG A 167 9.96 1.50 22.75
C ARG A 167 10.89 0.59 21.94
N LEU A 168 10.37 -0.18 21.01
CA LEU A 168 11.11 -0.97 20.02
C LEU A 168 11.26 -0.20 18.71
#